data_1a9fa84e1ee64ff248a0c6b2e98b553a
#
_entry.id   1a9fa84e1ee64ff248a0c6b2e98b553a
#
_cell.length_a   1.000
_cell.length_b   1.000
_cell.length_c   1.000
_cell.angle_alpha   90.00
_cell.angle_beta   90.00
_cell.angle_gamma   90.00
#
_symmetry.space_group_name_H-M   'P 1'
#
loop_
_entity.id
_entity.type
_entity.pdbx_description
1 polymer ?
#
loop_
_entity_poly.entity_id
_entity_poly.type
_entity_poly.pdbx_seq_one_letter_code
_entity_poly.pdbx_strand_id
1 'polypeptide(L)'
;MPTLPHDLALQRLQALDLLARQAYRRGRFTLASGRESDHYVNCKPVSLSGTGLALLGALLLEQVETQAVAVAGLTLGADPLVSAVAMRAALDGRPLDALIVRKEAKGHGTGAWLEGPLPHPGSRVTVLEDVVTTGGSAIKAVTQLRQAGYVVERVVAIVDRQEGGEAAMREAGLELRSLFLLEELAAAQVAVTSAA
;
A
#
# COMPACT_ATOMS: atom_id res chain seq x y z
N MET A 1 4.12 -24.50 12.34
CA MET A 1 4.33 -23.06 12.05
C MET A 1 3.52 -22.26 13.04
N PRO A 2 4.03 -21.17 13.64
CA PRO A 2 3.20 -20.34 14.51
C PRO A 2 2.04 -19.77 13.67
N THR A 3 0.82 -19.90 14.18
CA THR A 3 -0.36 -19.22 13.63
C THR A 3 -0.20 -17.72 13.79
N LEU A 4 -0.71 -16.94 12.82
CA LEU A 4 -0.71 -15.48 12.94
C LEU A 4 -1.50 -15.08 14.20
N PRO A 5 -1.03 -14.09 14.97
CA PRO A 5 -1.76 -13.61 16.12
C PRO A 5 -3.10 -13.00 15.68
N HIS A 6 -4.14 -13.14 16.51
CA HIS A 6 -5.42 -12.50 16.28
C HIS A 6 -5.39 -11.01 16.68
N ASP A 7 -4.48 -10.62 17.57
CA ASP A 7 -4.30 -9.25 18.06
C ASP A 7 -3.59 -8.39 17.00
N LEU A 8 -4.24 -7.32 16.56
CA LEU A 8 -3.72 -6.37 15.58
C LEU A 8 -2.44 -5.65 16.05
N ALA A 9 -2.29 -5.40 17.35
CA ALA A 9 -1.08 -4.78 17.88
C ALA A 9 0.12 -5.73 17.74
N LEU A 10 -0.06 -7.02 18.01
CA LEU A 10 0.96 -8.04 17.78
C LEU A 10 1.25 -8.23 16.29
N GLN A 11 0.22 -8.21 15.43
CA GLN A 11 0.41 -8.26 13.97
C GLN A 11 1.25 -7.07 13.49
N ARG A 12 0.98 -5.85 14.01
CA ARG A 12 1.74 -4.65 13.66
C ARG A 12 3.22 -4.77 14.07
N LEU A 13 3.50 -5.28 15.27
CA LEU A 13 4.88 -5.51 15.72
C LEU A 13 5.61 -6.52 14.85
N GLN A 14 4.96 -7.63 14.47
CA GLN A 14 5.55 -8.63 13.58
C GLN A 14 5.78 -8.08 12.17
N ALA A 15 4.83 -7.30 11.63
CA ALA A 15 4.99 -6.66 10.33
C ALA A 15 6.14 -5.65 10.33
N LEU A 16 6.29 -4.86 11.41
CA LEU A 16 7.40 -3.92 11.58
C LEU A 16 8.74 -4.64 11.60
N ASP A 17 8.88 -5.74 12.36
CA ASP A 17 10.11 -6.53 12.40
C ASP A 17 10.46 -7.10 11.02
N LEU A 18 9.48 -7.66 10.29
CA LEU A 18 9.70 -8.18 8.93
C LEU A 18 10.13 -7.06 7.96
N LEU A 19 9.47 -5.91 8.01
CA LEU A 19 9.80 -4.77 7.15
C LEU A 19 11.19 -4.22 7.47
N ALA A 20 11.54 -4.08 8.74
CA ALA A 20 12.86 -3.60 9.16
C ALA A 20 13.99 -4.53 8.70
N ARG A 21 13.78 -5.86 8.75
CA ARG A 21 14.78 -6.85 8.33
C ARG A 21 14.88 -7.03 6.83
N GLN A 22 13.77 -7.03 6.11
CA GLN A 22 13.70 -7.50 4.73
C GLN A 22 13.43 -6.39 3.72
N ALA A 23 12.74 -5.30 4.11
CA ALA A 23 12.32 -4.23 3.23
C ALA A 23 13.21 -2.98 3.32
N TYR A 24 13.77 -2.70 4.50
CA TYR A 24 14.54 -1.49 4.74
C TYR A 24 16.05 -1.75 4.64
N ARG A 25 16.77 -0.77 4.07
CA ARG A 25 18.25 -0.74 4.01
C ARG A 25 18.73 0.68 4.30
N ARG A 26 19.78 0.79 5.13
CA ARG A 26 20.52 2.03 5.32
C ARG A 26 21.79 2.01 4.48
N GLY A 27 22.09 3.10 3.77
CA GLY A 27 23.23 3.24 2.88
C GLY A 27 22.99 4.35 1.87
N ARG A 28 23.93 4.62 0.97
CA ARG A 28 23.74 5.61 -0.09
C ARG A 28 23.02 4.97 -1.27
N PHE A 29 21.90 5.53 -1.66
CA PHE A 29 21.07 5.04 -2.77
C PHE A 29 20.65 6.21 -3.66
N THR A 30 20.63 5.98 -4.96
CA THR A 30 19.99 6.88 -5.91
C THR A 30 18.55 6.39 -6.14
N LEU A 31 17.57 7.21 -5.79
CA LEU A 31 16.15 6.90 -5.98
C LEU A 31 15.77 6.99 -7.47
N ALA A 32 14.60 6.44 -7.83
CA ALA A 32 14.06 6.53 -9.19
C ALA A 32 13.86 7.99 -9.68
N SER A 33 13.72 8.93 -8.76
CA SER A 33 13.67 10.38 -9.03
C SER A 33 15.03 11.00 -9.34
N GLY A 34 16.13 10.26 -9.26
CA GLY A 34 17.50 10.76 -9.36
C GLY A 34 18.05 11.39 -8.08
N ARG A 35 17.24 11.52 -7.00
CA ARG A 35 17.70 12.05 -5.72
C ARG A 35 18.52 11.01 -4.95
N GLU A 36 19.55 11.48 -4.25
CA GLU A 36 20.27 10.65 -3.26
C GLU A 36 19.47 10.52 -1.97
N SER A 37 19.58 9.35 -1.34
CA SER A 37 18.96 9.06 -0.04
C SER A 37 19.84 8.09 0.74
N ASP A 38 19.91 8.29 2.06
CA ASP A 38 20.57 7.35 2.97
C ASP A 38 19.67 6.17 3.37
N HIS A 39 18.45 6.12 2.82
CA HIS A 39 17.44 5.12 3.11
C HIS A 39 16.86 4.53 1.82
N TYR A 40 16.73 3.23 1.80
CA TYR A 40 16.04 2.49 0.73
C TYR A 40 14.94 1.61 1.33
N VAL A 41 13.75 1.66 0.75
CA VAL A 41 12.61 0.82 1.14
C VAL A 41 12.09 0.09 -0.08
N ASN A 42 11.97 -1.24 0.04
CA ASN A 42 11.31 -2.10 -0.94
C ASN A 42 10.45 -3.11 -0.20
N CYS A 43 9.15 -2.91 -0.17
CA CYS A 43 8.23 -3.76 0.57
C CYS A 43 8.00 -5.13 -0.09
N LYS A 44 8.40 -5.35 -1.34
CA LYS A 44 8.11 -6.59 -2.10
C LYS A 44 8.62 -7.88 -1.46
N PRO A 45 9.81 -7.94 -0.82
CA PRO A 45 10.23 -9.15 -0.10
C PRO A 45 9.25 -9.55 1.02
N VAL A 46 8.56 -8.59 1.63
CA VAL A 46 7.56 -8.83 2.68
C VAL A 46 6.17 -9.02 2.06
N SER A 47 5.73 -8.13 1.18
CA SER A 47 4.39 -8.18 0.57
C SER A 47 4.18 -9.37 -0.38
N LEU A 48 5.25 -10.04 -0.81
CA LEU A 48 5.18 -11.27 -1.61
C LEU A 48 5.49 -12.53 -0.77
N SER A 49 5.81 -12.39 0.52
CA SER A 49 5.92 -13.55 1.43
C SER A 49 4.55 -13.88 2.03
N GLY A 50 4.24 -15.17 2.20
CA GLY A 50 2.92 -15.58 2.71
C GLY A 50 2.58 -14.96 4.07
N THR A 51 3.53 -14.99 5.03
CA THR A 51 3.34 -14.39 6.36
C THR A 51 3.22 -12.88 6.29
N GLY A 52 4.13 -12.23 5.56
CA GLY A 52 4.12 -10.76 5.41
C GLY A 52 2.85 -10.28 4.73
N LEU A 53 2.42 -10.95 3.65
CA LEU A 53 1.20 -10.61 2.93
C LEU A 53 -0.05 -10.73 3.81
N ALA A 54 -0.14 -11.79 4.63
CA ALA A 54 -1.27 -11.99 5.53
C ALA A 54 -1.34 -10.93 6.63
N LEU A 55 -0.18 -10.54 7.22
CA LEU A 55 -0.10 -9.46 8.20
C LEU A 55 -0.49 -8.11 7.58
N LEU A 56 0.11 -7.78 6.43
CA LEU A 56 -0.16 -6.52 5.73
C LEU A 56 -1.61 -6.43 5.27
N GLY A 57 -2.19 -7.52 4.75
CA GLY A 57 -3.59 -7.56 4.34
C GLY A 57 -4.56 -7.25 5.47
N ALA A 58 -4.32 -7.81 6.67
CA ALA A 58 -5.13 -7.52 7.85
C ALA A 58 -4.98 -6.07 8.32
N LEU A 59 -3.75 -5.58 8.45
CA LEU A 59 -3.47 -4.21 8.92
C LEU A 59 -3.97 -3.14 7.94
N LEU A 60 -3.82 -3.36 6.63
CA LEU A 60 -4.33 -2.45 5.61
C LEU A 60 -5.86 -2.40 5.60
N LEU A 61 -6.53 -3.56 5.77
CA LEU A 61 -8.00 -3.62 5.81
C LEU A 61 -8.59 -2.74 6.90
N GLU A 62 -7.97 -2.66 8.07
CA GLU A 62 -8.39 -1.78 9.17
C GLU A 62 -8.37 -0.28 8.80
N GLN A 63 -7.55 0.09 7.82
CA GLN A 63 -7.44 1.48 7.37
C GLN A 63 -8.36 1.80 6.17
N VAL A 64 -8.94 0.77 5.54
CA VAL A 64 -9.87 0.93 4.41
C VAL A 64 -11.18 1.55 4.91
N GLU A 65 -11.66 2.57 4.21
CA GLU A 65 -12.95 3.22 4.51
C GLU A 65 -14.09 2.20 4.57
N THR A 66 -14.92 2.28 5.61
CA THR A 66 -16.03 1.32 5.83
C THR A 66 -17.00 1.28 4.64
N GLN A 67 -17.20 2.42 3.98
CA GLN A 67 -18.10 2.54 2.82
C GLN A 67 -17.43 2.18 1.49
N ALA A 68 -16.12 1.87 1.48
CA ALA A 68 -15.46 1.44 0.25
C ALA A 68 -15.98 0.06 -0.15
N VAL A 69 -16.31 -0.07 -1.45
CA VAL A 69 -16.73 -1.34 -2.07
C VAL A 69 -15.58 -2.03 -2.81
N ALA A 70 -14.48 -1.31 -3.01
CA ALA A 70 -13.27 -1.86 -3.60
C ALA A 70 -12.02 -1.17 -3.04
N VAL A 71 -10.89 -1.87 -3.13
CA VAL A 71 -9.55 -1.31 -3.01
C VAL A 71 -8.88 -1.33 -4.36
N ALA A 72 -8.03 -0.35 -4.63
CA ALA A 72 -7.32 -0.24 -5.91
C ALA A 72 -5.87 0.19 -5.70
N GLY A 73 -4.99 -0.09 -6.67
CA GLY A 73 -3.62 0.41 -6.59
C GLY A 73 -2.86 0.31 -7.90
N LEU A 74 -1.80 1.12 -8.03
CA LEU A 74 -0.98 1.14 -9.23
C LEU A 74 -0.07 -0.10 -9.28
N THR A 75 -0.11 -0.79 -10.41
CA THR A 75 0.81 -1.92 -10.65
C THR A 75 2.27 -1.45 -10.61
N LEU A 76 3.21 -2.18 -10.08
CA LEU A 76 3.26 -3.56 -9.59
C LEU A 76 3.18 -3.63 -8.04
N GLY A 77 3.53 -2.55 -7.33
CA GLY A 77 3.71 -2.53 -5.87
C GLY A 77 2.42 -2.84 -5.11
N ALA A 78 1.29 -2.35 -5.61
CA ALA A 78 0.01 -2.53 -4.96
C ALA A 78 -0.72 -3.85 -5.32
N ASP A 79 -0.33 -4.55 -6.38
CA ASP A 79 -1.05 -5.75 -6.85
C ASP A 79 -1.23 -6.82 -5.75
N PRO A 80 -0.19 -7.21 -5.00
CA PRO A 80 -0.35 -8.16 -3.91
C PRO A 80 -1.22 -7.61 -2.77
N LEU A 81 -1.16 -6.29 -2.53
CA LEU A 81 -1.86 -5.65 -1.42
C LEU A 81 -3.37 -5.63 -1.65
N VAL A 82 -3.82 -5.20 -2.84
CA VAL A 82 -5.26 -5.18 -3.15
C VAL A 82 -5.86 -6.58 -3.09
N SER A 83 -5.12 -7.58 -3.58
CA SER A 83 -5.54 -8.99 -3.53
C SER A 83 -5.63 -9.51 -2.09
N ALA A 84 -4.64 -9.22 -1.26
CA ALA A 84 -4.62 -9.64 0.14
C ALA A 84 -5.75 -9.00 0.96
N VAL A 85 -5.97 -7.69 0.76
CA VAL A 85 -7.02 -6.95 1.46
C VAL A 85 -8.41 -7.44 1.06
N ALA A 86 -8.67 -7.64 -0.23
CA ALA A 86 -9.95 -8.18 -0.69
C ALA A 86 -10.18 -9.62 -0.18
N MET A 87 -9.16 -10.47 -0.23
CA MET A 87 -9.25 -11.83 0.32
C MET A 87 -9.52 -11.79 1.83
N ARG A 88 -8.81 -10.95 2.59
CA ARG A 88 -9.02 -10.81 4.03
C ARG A 88 -10.43 -10.33 4.33
N ALA A 89 -10.90 -9.30 3.64
CA ALA A 89 -12.25 -8.78 3.79
C ALA A 89 -13.32 -9.86 3.56
N ALA A 90 -13.15 -10.67 2.50
CA ALA A 90 -14.07 -11.78 2.20
C ALA A 90 -14.10 -12.83 3.31
N LEU A 91 -12.94 -13.17 3.90
CA LEU A 91 -12.85 -14.09 5.05
C LEU A 91 -13.54 -13.54 6.30
N ASP A 92 -13.55 -12.23 6.47
CA ASP A 92 -14.23 -11.52 7.56
C ASP A 92 -15.71 -11.22 7.24
N GLY A 93 -16.22 -11.68 6.09
CA GLY A 93 -17.62 -11.50 5.66
C GLY A 93 -17.94 -10.10 5.11
N ARG A 94 -16.91 -9.28 4.82
CA ARG A 94 -17.06 -7.95 4.23
C ARG A 94 -16.91 -8.02 2.70
N PRO A 95 -17.93 -7.62 1.90
CA PRO A 95 -17.79 -7.54 0.46
C PRO A 95 -16.86 -6.37 0.09
N LEU A 96 -15.70 -6.67 -0.47
CA LEU A 96 -14.71 -5.70 -0.89
C LEU A 96 -13.92 -6.27 -2.07
N ASP A 97 -14.01 -5.64 -3.22
CA ASP A 97 -13.31 -6.09 -4.42
C ASP A 97 -11.91 -5.50 -4.57
N ALA A 98 -11.09 -6.10 -5.43
CA ALA A 98 -9.76 -5.61 -5.78
C ALA A 98 -9.71 -5.13 -7.22
N LEU A 99 -9.15 -3.93 -7.43
CA LEU A 99 -8.90 -3.35 -8.74
C LEU A 99 -7.40 -3.11 -8.92
N ILE A 100 -6.89 -3.40 -10.12
CA ILE A 100 -5.52 -3.04 -10.51
C ILE A 100 -5.58 -1.83 -11.44
N VAL A 101 -4.82 -0.78 -11.10
CA VAL A 101 -4.61 0.38 -11.96
C VAL A 101 -3.33 0.18 -12.75
N ARG A 102 -3.41 0.17 -14.07
CA ARG A 102 -2.27 -0.03 -14.96
C ARG A 102 -1.43 1.25 -15.06
N LYS A 103 -0.12 1.10 -15.30
CA LYS A 103 0.77 2.25 -15.58
C LYS A 103 0.48 2.88 -16.93
N GLU A 104 0.00 2.05 -17.87
CA GLU A 104 -0.33 2.44 -19.25
C GLU A 104 -1.66 1.79 -19.66
N ALA A 105 -2.38 2.45 -20.53
CA ALA A 105 -3.61 1.92 -21.10
C ALA A 105 -3.31 0.62 -21.88
N LYS A 106 -4.28 -0.29 -21.93
CA LYS A 106 -4.16 -1.53 -22.69
C LYS A 106 -4.05 -1.19 -24.19
N GLY A 107 -2.97 -1.63 -24.82
CA GLY A 107 -2.66 -1.33 -26.23
C GLY A 107 -3.61 -1.96 -27.24
N HIS A 108 -4.41 -2.95 -26.83
CA HIS A 108 -5.41 -3.63 -27.65
C HIS A 108 -6.74 -3.72 -26.89
N GLY A 109 -7.86 -3.49 -27.57
CA GLY A 109 -9.21 -3.51 -26.98
C GLY A 109 -9.69 -2.12 -26.56
N THR A 110 -10.33 -2.03 -25.41
CA THR A 110 -11.03 -0.80 -24.91
C THR A 110 -10.13 0.32 -24.39
N GLY A 111 -8.80 0.19 -24.47
CA GLY A 111 -7.87 1.17 -23.85
C GLY A 111 -7.98 1.23 -22.33
N ALA A 112 -8.41 0.15 -21.68
CA ALA A 112 -8.73 0.13 -20.26
C ALA A 112 -7.50 0.37 -19.39
N TRP A 113 -7.66 1.24 -18.40
CA TRP A 113 -6.67 1.51 -17.36
C TRP A 113 -6.86 0.65 -16.11
N LEU A 114 -8.06 0.05 -15.97
CA LEU A 114 -8.47 -0.68 -14.77
C LEU A 114 -8.72 -2.15 -15.12
N GLU A 115 -8.31 -3.04 -14.21
CA GLU A 115 -8.58 -4.48 -14.27
C GLU A 115 -9.28 -4.90 -12.96
N GLY A 116 -10.18 -5.87 -13.06
CA GLY A 116 -10.91 -6.44 -11.93
C GLY A 116 -12.43 -6.32 -12.07
N PRO A 117 -13.21 -6.66 -11.04
CA PRO A 117 -14.67 -6.50 -11.00
C PRO A 117 -14.99 -5.01 -10.78
N LEU A 118 -15.23 -4.29 -11.88
CA LEU A 118 -15.47 -2.84 -11.85
C LEU A 118 -16.80 -2.51 -11.17
N PRO A 119 -16.81 -1.77 -10.03
CA PRO A 119 -18.06 -1.32 -9.41
C PRO A 119 -18.82 -0.30 -10.27
N HIS A 120 -20.05 0.01 -9.87
CA HIS A 120 -20.81 1.07 -10.52
C HIS A 120 -20.13 2.45 -10.34
N PRO A 121 -20.20 3.36 -11.34
CA PRO A 121 -19.78 4.74 -11.17
C PRO A 121 -20.43 5.38 -9.93
N GLY A 122 -19.69 6.26 -9.24
CA GLY A 122 -20.09 6.83 -7.94
C GLY A 122 -19.70 5.97 -6.74
N SER A 123 -19.26 4.74 -6.93
CA SER A 123 -18.78 3.88 -5.84
C SER A 123 -17.50 4.43 -5.21
N ARG A 124 -17.38 4.25 -3.90
CA ARG A 124 -16.19 4.63 -3.14
C ARG A 124 -15.11 3.55 -3.24
N VAL A 125 -13.88 3.98 -3.51
CA VAL A 125 -12.70 3.12 -3.65
C VAL A 125 -11.56 3.70 -2.80
N THR A 126 -10.92 2.87 -1.97
CA THR A 126 -9.70 3.24 -1.24
C THR A 126 -8.47 2.80 -2.04
N VAL A 127 -7.50 3.70 -2.22
CA VAL A 127 -6.25 3.38 -2.92
C VAL A 127 -5.22 2.81 -1.95
N LEU A 128 -4.53 1.74 -2.34
CA LEU A 128 -3.42 1.14 -1.61
C LEU A 128 -2.09 1.42 -2.33
N GLU A 129 -1.03 1.63 -1.55
CA GLU A 129 0.33 1.84 -2.06
C GLU A 129 1.34 1.09 -1.18
N ASP A 130 2.43 0.61 -1.74
CA ASP A 130 3.49 -0.02 -0.95
C ASP A 130 4.34 1.03 -0.22
N VAL A 131 4.85 2.04 -0.94
CA VAL A 131 5.70 3.10 -0.36
C VAL A 131 5.32 4.45 -0.94
N VAL A 132 4.95 5.39 -0.09
CA VAL A 132 4.76 6.78 -0.45
C VAL A 132 6.06 7.55 -0.23
N THR A 133 6.57 8.18 -1.30
CA THR A 133 7.69 9.13 -1.28
C THR A 133 7.13 10.53 -1.50
N THR A 134 6.93 10.92 -2.75
CA THR A 134 6.30 12.18 -3.14
C THR A 134 4.80 12.05 -3.45
N GLY A 135 4.27 10.84 -3.44
CA GLY A 135 2.86 10.57 -3.71
C GLY A 135 2.45 10.44 -5.19
N GLY A 136 3.37 10.65 -6.13
CA GLY A 136 3.04 10.69 -7.55
C GLY A 136 2.37 9.43 -8.11
N SER A 137 2.80 8.24 -7.68
CA SER A 137 2.21 6.96 -8.11
C SER A 137 0.75 6.83 -7.67
N ALA A 138 0.49 7.08 -6.39
CA ALA A 138 -0.86 6.98 -5.84
C ALA A 138 -1.79 8.06 -6.42
N ILE A 139 -1.31 9.31 -6.61
CA ILE A 139 -2.09 10.37 -7.27
C ILE A 139 -2.43 9.98 -8.72
N LYS A 140 -1.51 9.35 -9.44
CA LYS A 140 -1.79 8.81 -10.78
C LYS A 140 -2.91 7.76 -10.74
N ALA A 141 -2.87 6.83 -9.80
CA ALA A 141 -3.93 5.83 -9.63
C ALA A 141 -5.28 6.49 -9.31
N VAL A 142 -5.30 7.44 -8.37
CA VAL A 142 -6.50 8.22 -7.99
C VAL A 142 -7.08 8.94 -9.19
N THR A 143 -6.24 9.58 -10.00
CA THR A 143 -6.67 10.31 -11.20
C THR A 143 -7.40 9.38 -12.18
N GLN A 144 -6.85 8.19 -12.45
CA GLN A 144 -7.49 7.20 -13.32
C GLN A 144 -8.83 6.69 -12.77
N LEU A 145 -8.88 6.43 -11.46
CA LEU A 145 -10.12 5.99 -10.79
C LEU A 145 -11.19 7.08 -10.81
N ARG A 146 -10.83 8.34 -10.51
CA ARG A 146 -11.76 9.48 -10.58
C ARG A 146 -12.26 9.73 -12.02
N GLN A 147 -11.39 9.57 -13.03
CA GLN A 147 -11.80 9.64 -14.45
C GLN A 147 -12.75 8.51 -14.84
N ALA A 148 -12.64 7.34 -14.22
CA ALA A 148 -13.60 6.23 -14.39
C ALA A 148 -14.91 6.43 -13.59
N GLY A 149 -15.05 7.55 -12.89
CA GLY A 149 -16.27 7.91 -12.15
C GLY A 149 -16.32 7.44 -10.71
N TYR A 150 -15.22 6.95 -10.12
CA TYR A 150 -15.18 6.52 -8.72
C TYR A 150 -14.91 7.68 -7.77
N VAL A 151 -15.42 7.55 -6.54
CA VAL A 151 -15.11 8.46 -5.43
C VAL A 151 -13.88 7.91 -4.72
N VAL A 152 -12.81 8.70 -4.70
CA VAL A 152 -11.55 8.35 -4.01
C VAL A 152 -11.14 9.50 -3.12
N GLU A 153 -11.12 9.27 -1.81
CA GLU A 153 -10.78 10.28 -0.79
C GLU A 153 -9.63 9.83 0.12
N ARG A 154 -9.25 8.53 0.07
CA ARG A 154 -8.20 7.97 0.93
C ARG A 154 -7.19 7.16 0.15
N VAL A 155 -5.92 7.33 0.54
CA VAL A 155 -4.79 6.46 0.19
C VAL A 155 -4.27 5.83 1.48
N VAL A 156 -4.03 4.51 1.44
CA VAL A 156 -3.42 3.77 2.55
C VAL A 156 -2.10 3.17 2.07
N ALA A 157 -1.01 3.51 2.73
CA ALA A 157 0.33 3.02 2.40
C ALA A 157 0.86 2.04 3.45
N ILE A 158 1.74 1.12 3.06
CA ILE A 158 2.52 0.37 4.03
C ILE A 158 3.50 1.31 4.72
N VAL A 159 4.29 2.07 3.95
CA VAL A 159 5.31 2.98 4.49
C VAL A 159 5.15 4.38 3.88
N ASP A 160 5.07 5.39 4.75
CA ASP A 160 5.29 6.78 4.37
C ASP A 160 6.74 7.16 4.68
N ARG A 161 7.46 7.64 3.65
CA ARG A 161 8.84 8.11 3.81
C ARG A 161 8.95 9.54 4.31
N GLN A 162 7.82 10.24 4.48
CA GLN A 162 7.76 11.63 4.93
C GLN A 162 8.53 12.61 4.02
N GLU A 163 8.56 12.34 2.73
CA GLU A 163 9.26 13.14 1.72
C GLU A 163 8.33 14.01 0.87
N GLY A 164 7.27 14.53 1.49
CA GLY A 164 6.29 15.43 0.88
C GLY A 164 5.02 14.75 0.35
N GLY A 165 4.90 13.43 0.46
CA GLY A 165 3.73 12.67 -0.02
C GLY A 165 2.43 13.11 0.65
N GLU A 166 2.42 13.31 1.96
CA GLU A 166 1.23 13.77 2.70
C GLU A 166 0.73 15.13 2.20
N ALA A 167 1.64 16.09 1.99
CA ALA A 167 1.28 17.41 1.47
C ALA A 167 0.67 17.31 0.06
N ALA A 168 1.29 16.55 -0.83
CA ALA A 168 0.79 16.34 -2.19
C ALA A 168 -0.59 15.63 -2.20
N MET A 169 -0.82 14.66 -1.30
CA MET A 169 -2.12 14.01 -1.14
C MET A 169 -3.18 14.99 -0.67
N ARG A 170 -2.88 15.82 0.33
CA ARG A 170 -3.80 16.83 0.84
C ARG A 170 -4.17 17.87 -0.24
N GLU A 171 -3.20 18.30 -1.04
CA GLU A 171 -3.45 19.18 -2.20
C GLU A 171 -4.35 18.54 -3.25
N ALA A 172 -4.26 17.21 -3.41
CA ALA A 172 -5.13 16.44 -4.29
C ALA A 172 -6.51 16.08 -3.67
N GLY A 173 -6.81 16.61 -2.46
CA GLY A 173 -8.06 16.31 -1.73
C GLY A 173 -8.13 14.87 -1.25
N LEU A 174 -7.00 14.34 -0.75
CA LEU A 174 -6.87 12.97 -0.28
C LEU A 174 -6.37 12.92 1.17
N GLU A 175 -6.91 12.00 1.95
CA GLU A 175 -6.34 11.60 3.24
C GLU A 175 -5.27 10.51 2.99
N LEU A 176 -4.04 10.75 3.44
CA LEU A 176 -3.01 9.70 3.51
C LEU A 176 -3.04 9.05 4.89
N ARG A 177 -3.10 7.73 4.90
CA ARG A 177 -2.81 6.90 6.07
C ARG A 177 -1.65 5.97 5.77
N SER A 178 -0.79 5.72 6.74
CA SER A 178 0.28 4.75 6.61
C SER A 178 0.30 3.80 7.80
N LEU A 179 0.69 2.54 7.56
CA LEU A 179 0.90 1.59 8.65
C LEU A 179 2.16 1.95 9.43
N PHE A 180 3.19 2.43 8.73
CA PHE A 180 4.49 2.76 9.31
C PHE A 180 5.08 4.02 8.67
N LEU A 181 5.87 4.73 9.46
CA LEU A 181 6.76 5.79 8.99
C LEU A 181 8.16 5.22 8.74
N LEU A 182 8.93 5.86 7.85
CA LEU A 182 10.31 5.47 7.58
C LEU A 182 11.17 5.39 8.84
N GLU A 183 11.00 6.35 9.75
CA GLU A 183 11.73 6.41 11.01
C GLU A 183 11.47 5.19 11.92
N GLU A 184 10.24 4.64 11.92
CA GLU A 184 9.92 3.42 12.68
C GLU A 184 10.71 2.21 12.17
N LEU A 185 10.81 2.06 10.81
CA LEU A 185 11.60 0.99 10.20
C LEU A 185 13.08 1.15 10.53
N ALA A 186 13.61 2.38 10.46
CA ALA A 186 14.98 2.68 10.77
C ALA A 186 15.32 2.37 12.23
N ALA A 187 14.46 2.76 13.18
CA ALA A 187 14.62 2.48 14.61
C ALA A 187 14.55 0.97 14.89
N ALA A 188 13.60 0.26 14.29
CA ALA A 188 13.47 -1.18 14.46
C ALA A 188 14.67 -1.94 13.89
N GLN A 189 15.25 -1.52 12.76
CA GLN A 189 16.46 -2.16 12.23
C GLN A 189 17.66 -2.02 13.16
N VAL A 190 17.86 -0.86 13.78
CA VAL A 190 18.95 -0.65 14.76
C VAL A 190 18.80 -1.61 15.94
N ALA A 191 17.59 -1.78 16.47
CA ALA A 191 17.31 -2.72 17.56
C ALA A 191 17.64 -4.17 17.17
N VAL A 192 17.28 -4.58 15.95
CA VAL A 192 17.58 -5.92 15.42
C VAL A 192 19.09 -6.15 15.29
N THR A 193 19.83 -5.17 14.76
CA THR A 193 21.29 -5.30 14.53
C THR A 193 22.06 -5.31 15.86
N SER A 194 21.54 -4.66 16.89
CA SER A 194 22.16 -4.62 18.23
C SER A 194 21.91 -5.89 19.06
N ALA A 195 20.92 -6.71 18.66
CA ALA A 195 20.56 -7.96 19.36
C ALA A 195 21.15 -9.22 18.70
N ALA A 196 21.83 -9.08 17.57
CA ALA A 196 22.46 -10.17 16.81
C ALA A 196 23.97 -10.22 17.04
#